data_7ca0ed9f91442492cb773b82c44c8839
#
_entry.id   7ca0ed9f91442492cb773b82c44c8839
#
_cell.length_a   1.000
_cell.length_b   1.000
_cell.length_c   1.000
_cell.angle_alpha   90.00
_cell.angle_beta   90.00
_cell.angle_gamma   90.00
#
_symmetry.space_group_name_H-M   'P 1'
#
loop_
_entity.id
_entity.type
_entity.pdbx_description
1 polymer ?
#
loop_
_entity_poly.entity_id
_entity_poly.type
_entity_poly.pdbx_seq_one_letter_code
_entity_poly.pdbx_strand_id
1 'polypeptide(L)'
;MKQKHLFWGAAVALTFLFSASAIAQPRHTKKKVKKVVETKVNDCPFTDKWVEDETKFADRKEKAHATFVPYSSTATMQQDDYFKFPWLTPKHANYLLLNGKWKFHYTADWKQGKPEKDDFWADNADVSSWKELQVPLNWEMAGYDVPVYNNVGYPFENKPPFITAFKDNFDKNPVGSYRRNFNLPEGWETGKRVFLHFDGACSAIVVWVNGKYAGYSQGANTDADFDVTNLVRKGDNNVSVRVYRWSDGSYLEGQDMWHLGGIHRDVYLVATPKTFVADHYITSALNKDYTSGNLNVDLTIDNAAKEKSEKTLEIELLDPQGKSVGKQSALVAMTAKDAQKNCRLSIDNLTGLKAWTSEQPNLYTVIVRQKTGDQEEMVFSTKYGFREVTIKDKLVYINGKRVFFKGVNTQDIHPLYGHAIDVETMLRDVILMKQANVNTVRTSHYPRQAKMYAMFDYYGLYCMNEADVECHNNHSLSNNP
;
A
#
# COMPACT_ATOMS: atom_id res chain seq x y z
N MET A 1 -32.63 -33.16 -29.75
CA MET A 1 -31.43 -32.75 -30.51
C MET A 1 -30.31 -32.53 -29.54
N LYS A 2 -29.24 -33.30 -29.70
CA LYS A 2 -28.06 -33.28 -28.80
C LYS A 2 -27.09 -32.22 -29.30
N GLN A 3 -26.52 -31.38 -28.41
CA GLN A 3 -25.22 -30.80 -28.67
C GLN A 3 -24.38 -30.85 -27.39
N LYS A 4 -23.25 -31.54 -27.53
CA LYS A 4 -22.18 -31.69 -26.56
C LYS A 4 -21.23 -30.49 -26.70
N HIS A 5 -20.78 -29.88 -25.63
CA HIS A 5 -19.59 -29.04 -25.63
C HIS A 5 -18.48 -29.73 -24.85
N LEU A 6 -17.41 -30.03 -25.57
CA LEU A 6 -16.13 -30.50 -25.06
C LEU A 6 -15.30 -29.29 -24.59
N PHE A 7 -14.76 -29.40 -23.37
CA PHE A 7 -13.64 -28.56 -22.95
C PHE A 7 -12.32 -29.27 -23.26
N TRP A 8 -11.44 -28.56 -23.94
CA TRP A 8 -10.04 -28.96 -24.08
C TRP A 8 -9.16 -27.85 -23.49
N GLY A 9 -8.38 -28.19 -22.47
CA GLY A 9 -7.27 -27.40 -22.02
C GLY A 9 -6.00 -27.82 -22.76
N ALA A 10 -5.25 -26.86 -23.24
CA ALA A 10 -3.90 -27.09 -23.77
C ALA A 10 -2.94 -26.10 -23.12
N ALA A 11 -2.04 -26.62 -22.30
CA ALA A 11 -0.84 -25.91 -21.86
C ALA A 11 0.20 -25.96 -22.97
N VAL A 12 0.71 -24.81 -23.40
CA VAL A 12 1.85 -24.72 -24.31
C VAL A 12 3.03 -24.13 -23.54
N ALA A 13 4.03 -24.98 -23.29
CA ALA A 13 5.34 -24.55 -22.82
C ALA A 13 6.20 -24.20 -24.06
N LEU A 14 6.65 -22.97 -24.15
CA LEU A 14 7.66 -22.55 -25.15
C LEU A 14 9.04 -22.49 -24.52
N THR A 15 9.88 -23.42 -24.90
CA THR A 15 11.34 -23.42 -24.64
C THR A 15 12.03 -22.69 -25.79
N PHE A 16 12.72 -21.59 -25.49
CA PHE A 16 13.65 -20.96 -26.47
C PHE A 16 15.08 -21.38 -26.13
N LEU A 17 15.65 -22.10 -27.08
CA LEU A 17 17.10 -22.35 -27.18
C LEU A 17 17.75 -21.22 -27.98
N PHE A 18 18.73 -20.53 -27.38
CA PHE A 18 19.63 -19.66 -28.12
C PHE A 18 20.98 -20.33 -28.24
N SER A 19 21.38 -20.55 -29.48
CA SER A 19 22.72 -20.97 -29.85
C SER A 19 23.66 -19.77 -29.96
N ALA A 20 24.79 -19.87 -29.25
CA ALA A 20 25.87 -18.89 -29.33
C ALA A 20 26.76 -19.18 -30.55
N SER A 21 27.05 -18.15 -31.35
CA SER A 21 28.16 -18.17 -32.30
C SER A 21 29.16 -17.09 -31.91
N ALA A 22 30.37 -17.55 -31.62
CA ALA A 22 31.51 -16.72 -31.29
C ALA A 22 32.16 -16.18 -32.55
N ILE A 23 32.45 -14.89 -32.59
CA ILE A 23 33.44 -14.29 -33.53
C ILE A 23 34.43 -13.46 -32.72
N ALA A 24 35.71 -13.74 -32.93
CA ALA A 24 36.83 -13.15 -32.22
C ALA A 24 37.42 -11.94 -32.94
N GLN A 25 37.74 -10.89 -32.17
CA GLN A 25 38.92 -10.01 -32.14
C GLN A 25 39.06 -8.84 -33.15
N PRO A 26 39.88 -7.79 -32.85
CA PRO A 26 41.11 -7.73 -32.07
C PRO A 26 41.23 -6.54 -31.07
N ARG A 27 42.22 -6.69 -30.16
CA ARG A 27 42.64 -5.75 -29.12
C ARG A 27 43.25 -4.46 -29.72
N HIS A 28 42.77 -3.31 -29.24
CA HIS A 28 43.55 -2.08 -29.20
C HIS A 28 43.44 -1.44 -27.83
N THR A 29 44.54 -1.44 -27.09
CA THR A 29 44.74 -0.74 -25.83
C THR A 29 44.80 0.78 -26.06
N LYS A 30 43.78 1.50 -25.61
CA LYS A 30 43.86 2.95 -25.40
C LYS A 30 43.52 3.24 -23.95
N LYS A 31 44.50 3.80 -23.21
CA LYS A 31 44.30 4.37 -21.86
C LYS A 31 43.15 5.39 -21.93
N LYS A 32 42.04 5.05 -21.31
CA LYS A 32 40.96 6.00 -21.06
C LYS A 32 41.21 6.73 -19.75
N VAL A 33 41.47 8.01 -19.85
CA VAL A 33 41.33 8.99 -18.79
C VAL A 33 39.92 8.84 -18.19
N LYS A 34 39.84 8.56 -16.88
CA LYS A 34 38.58 8.60 -16.15
C LYS A 34 38.07 10.04 -16.17
N LYS A 35 37.13 10.34 -17.06
CA LYS A 35 36.27 11.51 -16.91
C LYS A 35 35.41 11.24 -15.68
N VAL A 36 35.60 12.01 -14.65
CA VAL A 36 34.66 12.14 -13.53
C VAL A 36 33.36 12.63 -14.17
N VAL A 37 32.38 11.75 -14.25
CA VAL A 37 31.02 12.13 -14.63
C VAL A 37 30.47 12.87 -13.45
N GLU A 38 30.43 14.20 -13.52
CA GLU A 38 29.57 15.00 -12.67
C GLU A 38 28.15 14.47 -12.88
N THR A 39 27.63 13.78 -11.89
CA THR A 39 26.23 13.35 -11.84
C THR A 39 25.39 14.62 -11.86
N LYS A 40 24.65 14.83 -12.93
CA LYS A 40 23.64 15.88 -13.03
C LYS A 40 22.68 15.73 -11.85
N VAL A 41 22.57 16.77 -11.05
CA VAL A 41 21.84 16.84 -9.78
C VAL A 41 20.30 16.82 -9.96
N ASN A 42 19.76 16.50 -11.13
CA ASN A 42 18.33 16.37 -11.38
C ASN A 42 18.05 15.20 -12.34
N ASP A 43 18.09 13.99 -11.80
CA ASP A 43 17.67 12.80 -12.53
C ASP A 43 16.19 12.48 -12.27
N CYS A 44 15.31 13.45 -12.55
CA CYS A 44 13.87 13.27 -12.52
C CYS A 44 13.41 12.83 -13.93
N PRO A 45 13.07 11.56 -14.13
CA PRO A 45 12.63 11.07 -15.44
C PRO A 45 11.18 11.45 -15.72
N PHE A 46 10.42 11.89 -14.71
CA PHE A 46 9.01 12.20 -14.82
C PHE A 46 8.76 13.36 -15.79
N THR A 47 7.78 13.19 -16.63
CA THR A 47 7.18 14.25 -17.45
C THR A 47 5.66 14.16 -17.33
N ASP A 48 4.96 15.28 -17.50
CA ASP A 48 3.49 15.31 -17.45
C ASP A 48 2.81 14.35 -18.44
N LYS A 49 3.54 13.89 -19.46
CA LYS A 49 3.04 12.88 -20.43
C LYS A 49 2.77 11.52 -19.77
N TRP A 50 3.44 11.22 -18.67
CA TRP A 50 3.23 9.94 -17.96
C TRP A 50 1.83 9.80 -17.39
N VAL A 51 1.15 10.92 -17.18
CA VAL A 51 -0.23 10.94 -16.67
C VAL A 51 -1.24 10.45 -17.72
N GLU A 52 -0.83 10.42 -18.98
CA GLU A 52 -1.61 9.95 -20.12
C GLU A 52 -0.85 8.86 -20.93
N ASP A 53 -0.09 7.99 -20.24
CA ASP A 53 0.72 6.92 -20.83
C ASP A 53 0.55 5.62 -20.03
N GLU A 54 -0.27 4.72 -20.53
CA GLU A 54 -0.63 3.45 -19.88
C GLU A 54 0.57 2.54 -19.60
N THR A 55 1.74 2.84 -20.16
CA THR A 55 2.99 2.12 -19.86
C THR A 55 3.72 2.70 -18.64
N LYS A 56 3.23 3.82 -18.09
CA LYS A 56 3.86 4.62 -17.02
C LYS A 56 2.97 4.78 -15.80
N PHE A 57 2.59 3.69 -15.16
CA PHE A 57 1.73 3.71 -13.96
C PHE A 57 2.50 3.78 -12.64
N ALA A 58 3.82 3.53 -12.64
CA ALA A 58 4.69 3.65 -11.46
C ALA A 58 6.16 3.81 -11.85
N ASP A 59 6.93 4.55 -11.04
CA ASP A 59 8.38 4.62 -11.09
C ASP A 59 8.95 4.74 -9.68
N ARG A 60 9.98 3.95 -9.35
CA ARG A 60 10.60 3.86 -8.02
C ARG A 60 9.62 3.54 -6.88
N LYS A 61 8.42 3.07 -7.18
CA LYS A 61 7.46 2.57 -6.22
C LYS A 61 7.91 1.18 -5.76
N GLU A 62 7.93 0.97 -4.45
CA GLU A 62 8.21 -0.36 -3.88
C GLU A 62 7.12 -1.37 -4.26
N LYS A 63 7.45 -2.65 -4.19
CA LYS A 63 6.47 -3.71 -4.42
C LYS A 63 5.43 -3.70 -3.31
N ALA A 64 4.19 -4.05 -3.65
CA ALA A 64 3.15 -4.25 -2.68
C ALA A 64 3.54 -5.34 -1.66
N HIS A 65 3.26 -5.07 -0.39
CA HIS A 65 3.55 -5.96 0.73
C HIS A 65 2.45 -5.88 1.79
N ALA A 66 2.42 -6.83 2.71
CA ALA A 66 1.49 -6.80 3.82
C ALA A 66 1.80 -5.63 4.77
N THR A 67 0.75 -5.00 5.30
CA THR A 67 0.91 -3.88 6.24
C THR A 67 1.59 -4.34 7.53
N PHE A 68 2.62 -3.64 7.95
CA PHE A 68 3.27 -3.81 9.25
C PHE A 68 3.82 -2.50 9.80
N VAL A 69 3.95 -2.43 11.12
CA VAL A 69 4.54 -1.28 11.81
C VAL A 69 5.79 -1.77 12.56
N PRO A 70 7.00 -1.29 12.18
CA PRO A 70 8.25 -1.78 12.75
C PRO A 70 8.58 -1.11 14.08
N TYR A 71 8.91 -1.92 15.08
CA TYR A 71 9.42 -1.50 16.39
C TYR A 71 10.86 -1.97 16.58
N SER A 72 11.59 -1.30 17.44
CA SER A 72 12.97 -1.68 17.79
C SER A 72 13.05 -2.86 18.76
N SER A 73 11.98 -3.12 19.53
CA SER A 73 11.90 -4.23 20.47
C SER A 73 10.47 -4.68 20.76
N THR A 74 10.34 -5.91 21.24
CA THR A 74 9.07 -6.46 21.74
C THR A 74 8.50 -5.60 22.88
N ALA A 75 9.34 -5.10 23.78
CA ALA A 75 8.93 -4.29 24.90
C ALA A 75 8.27 -2.96 24.46
N THR A 76 8.90 -2.25 23.53
CA THR A 76 8.35 -1.01 22.97
C THR A 76 7.05 -1.24 22.21
N MET A 77 6.96 -2.35 21.46
CA MET A 77 5.74 -2.73 20.74
C MET A 77 4.56 -3.00 21.70
N GLN A 78 4.80 -3.75 22.77
CA GLN A 78 3.74 -4.13 23.72
C GLN A 78 3.24 -2.95 24.58
N GLN A 79 4.01 -1.87 24.69
CA GLN A 79 3.61 -0.63 25.37
C GLN A 79 2.72 0.26 24.51
N ASP A 80 2.69 0.02 23.19
CA ASP A 80 1.92 0.83 22.27
C ASP A 80 0.47 0.34 22.18
N ASP A 81 -0.48 1.27 22.22
CA ASP A 81 -1.90 0.94 22.05
C ASP A 81 -2.19 0.29 20.70
N TYR A 82 -1.38 0.58 19.67
CA TYR A 82 -1.45 -0.05 18.36
C TYR A 82 -1.32 -1.59 18.44
N PHE A 83 -0.56 -2.12 19.39
CA PHE A 83 -0.45 -3.56 19.59
C PHE A 83 -1.78 -4.24 19.88
N LYS A 84 -2.70 -3.55 20.57
CA LYS A 84 -4.05 -4.03 20.86
C LYS A 84 -5.05 -3.65 19.77
N PHE A 85 -4.94 -2.42 19.28
CA PHE A 85 -5.86 -1.78 18.37
C PHE A 85 -5.12 -1.25 17.13
N PRO A 86 -4.89 -2.12 16.11
CA PRO A 86 -4.03 -1.76 14.98
C PRO A 86 -4.64 -0.74 14.00
N TRP A 87 -5.64 -0.01 14.42
CA TRP A 87 -6.19 1.17 13.74
C TRP A 87 -5.78 2.50 14.41
N LEU A 88 -5.12 2.44 15.55
CA LEU A 88 -4.59 3.62 16.21
C LEU A 88 -3.24 4.03 15.61
N THR A 89 -2.89 5.30 15.74
CA THR A 89 -1.57 5.78 15.34
C THR A 89 -0.50 5.25 16.31
N PRO A 90 0.56 4.58 15.79
CA PRO A 90 1.65 4.11 16.63
C PRO A 90 2.40 5.27 17.29
N LYS A 91 2.77 5.12 18.56
CA LYS A 91 3.47 6.16 19.36
C LYS A 91 4.94 5.82 19.61
N HIS A 92 5.28 4.53 19.63
CA HIS A 92 6.61 4.03 20.02
C HIS A 92 7.32 3.28 18.89
N ALA A 93 6.72 3.21 17.71
CA ALA A 93 7.26 2.56 16.54
C ALA A 93 8.34 3.40 15.83
N ASN A 94 9.08 2.76 14.95
CA ASN A 94 9.88 3.46 13.94
C ASN A 94 8.96 4.04 12.85
N TYR A 95 8.12 4.98 13.24
CA TYR A 95 7.01 5.53 12.46
C TYR A 95 6.91 7.04 12.71
N LEU A 96 6.74 7.83 11.66
CA LEU A 96 6.53 9.28 11.75
C LEU A 96 5.36 9.71 10.87
N LEU A 97 4.24 10.06 11.52
CA LEU A 97 3.05 10.56 10.83
C LEU A 97 3.30 11.96 10.23
N LEU A 98 2.98 12.13 8.95
CA LEU A 98 3.06 13.40 8.24
C LEU A 98 1.69 14.04 7.98
N ASN A 99 0.63 13.56 8.60
CA ASN A 99 -0.68 14.20 8.55
C ASN A 99 -0.66 15.57 9.20
N GLY A 100 -1.61 16.42 8.83
CA GLY A 100 -1.76 17.77 9.37
C GLY A 100 -1.70 18.83 8.28
N LYS A 101 -1.29 20.03 8.62
CA LYS A 101 -1.26 21.15 7.68
C LYS A 101 -0.05 21.06 6.74
N TRP A 102 -0.34 21.12 5.44
CA TRP A 102 0.64 21.20 4.36
C TRP A 102 0.48 22.53 3.62
N LYS A 103 1.55 23.11 3.13
CA LYS A 103 1.48 24.19 2.14
C LYS A 103 0.88 23.63 0.87
N PHE A 104 -0.08 24.36 0.28
CA PHE A 104 -0.90 23.89 -0.83
C PHE A 104 -1.11 24.97 -1.88
N HIS A 105 -0.94 24.58 -3.13
CA HIS A 105 -1.26 25.39 -4.30
C HIS A 105 -2.12 24.60 -5.27
N TYR A 106 -3.26 25.17 -5.66
CA TYR A 106 -4.20 24.57 -6.59
C TYR A 106 -4.08 25.20 -7.97
N THR A 107 -4.02 24.34 -9.01
CA THR A 107 -4.10 24.74 -10.42
C THR A 107 -5.27 24.05 -11.09
N ALA A 108 -6.17 24.85 -11.67
CA ALA A 108 -7.40 24.35 -12.24
C ALA A 108 -7.19 23.49 -13.49
N ASP A 109 -6.12 23.75 -14.25
CA ASP A 109 -5.78 22.97 -15.45
C ASP A 109 -4.27 22.94 -15.67
N TRP A 110 -3.66 21.78 -15.54
CA TRP A 110 -2.23 21.61 -15.71
C TRP A 110 -1.74 21.85 -17.15
N LYS A 111 -2.63 21.72 -18.15
CA LYS A 111 -2.30 21.98 -19.57
C LYS A 111 -2.26 23.47 -19.92
N GLN A 112 -2.99 24.29 -19.18
CA GLN A 112 -3.12 25.73 -19.46
C GLN A 112 -2.33 26.63 -18.53
N GLY A 113 -1.98 26.16 -17.35
CA GLY A 113 -1.25 26.93 -16.37
C GLY A 113 -0.53 26.01 -15.41
N LYS A 114 0.76 25.86 -15.58
CA LYS A 114 1.54 25.16 -14.55
C LYS A 114 1.41 25.92 -13.24
N PRO A 115 1.20 25.21 -12.14
CA PRO A 115 0.82 25.82 -10.86
C PRO A 115 1.84 26.81 -10.34
N GLU A 116 3.03 26.63 -10.73
CA GLU A 116 4.20 27.31 -10.19
C GLU A 116 5.33 27.28 -11.21
N LYS A 117 6.36 28.03 -10.90
CA LYS A 117 7.66 27.82 -11.51
C LYS A 117 8.01 26.34 -11.40
N ASP A 118 8.59 25.79 -12.43
CA ASP A 118 8.85 24.36 -12.62
C ASP A 118 9.74 23.70 -11.53
N ASP A 119 9.97 24.36 -10.40
CA ASP A 119 10.92 23.98 -9.35
C ASP A 119 10.38 24.11 -7.90
N PHE A 120 9.04 24.09 -7.70
CA PHE A 120 8.45 24.18 -6.35
C PHE A 120 8.94 23.08 -5.40
N TRP A 121 9.42 22.00 -5.95
CA TRP A 121 10.01 20.88 -5.20
C TRP A 121 11.46 21.13 -4.78
N ALA A 122 12.13 22.18 -5.31
CA ALA A 122 13.51 22.49 -4.95
C ALA A 122 13.66 22.64 -3.43
N ASP A 123 14.78 22.19 -2.88
CA ASP A 123 14.99 22.16 -1.43
C ASP A 123 14.80 23.55 -0.79
N ASN A 124 15.22 24.60 -1.48
CA ASN A 124 15.13 26.00 -1.07
C ASN A 124 13.93 26.75 -1.67
N ALA A 125 12.94 26.07 -2.25
CA ALA A 125 11.78 26.74 -2.83
C ALA A 125 10.99 27.51 -1.76
N ASP A 126 10.70 28.79 -2.04
CA ASP A 126 9.85 29.59 -1.18
C ASP A 126 8.37 29.39 -1.54
N VAL A 127 7.67 28.72 -0.65
CA VAL A 127 6.21 28.48 -0.71
C VAL A 127 5.48 29.18 0.44
N SER A 128 6.08 30.20 1.06
CA SER A 128 5.51 30.91 2.20
C SER A 128 4.15 31.54 1.89
N SER A 129 3.96 32.00 0.65
CA SER A 129 2.70 32.59 0.15
C SER A 129 1.59 31.56 -0.11
N TRP A 130 1.91 30.26 -0.12
CA TRP A 130 0.91 29.23 -0.34
C TRP A 130 -0.04 29.10 0.86
N LYS A 131 -1.30 28.78 0.58
CA LYS A 131 -2.26 28.48 1.64
C LYS A 131 -1.91 27.18 2.35
N GLU A 132 -2.59 26.90 3.44
CA GLU A 132 -2.50 25.62 4.14
C GLU A 132 -3.73 24.78 3.83
N LEU A 133 -3.50 23.48 3.61
CA LEU A 133 -4.54 22.46 3.47
C LEU A 133 -4.28 21.35 4.49
N GLN A 134 -5.33 20.86 5.11
CA GLN A 134 -5.25 19.67 5.96
C GLN A 134 -4.99 18.43 5.08
N VAL A 135 -4.10 17.55 5.51
CA VAL A 135 -3.88 16.21 4.94
C VAL A 135 -4.09 15.20 6.07
N PRO A 136 -4.91 14.17 5.87
CA PRO A 136 -5.75 13.87 4.69
C PRO A 136 -6.91 14.86 4.51
N LEU A 137 -7.23 15.18 3.25
CA LEU A 137 -8.45 15.88 2.85
C LEU A 137 -8.55 15.87 1.32
N ASN A 138 -9.77 15.77 0.79
CA ASN A 138 -10.01 16.12 -0.61
C ASN A 138 -10.08 17.65 -0.75
N TRP A 139 -9.44 18.22 -1.74
CA TRP A 139 -9.36 19.67 -1.89
C TRP A 139 -10.72 20.32 -2.26
N GLU A 140 -11.66 19.55 -2.83
CA GLU A 140 -13.02 20.01 -3.07
C GLU A 140 -13.74 20.36 -1.77
N MET A 141 -13.45 19.64 -0.69
CA MET A 141 -14.00 19.92 0.65
C MET A 141 -13.43 21.20 1.26
N ALA A 142 -12.31 21.69 0.73
CA ALA A 142 -11.74 22.99 1.07
C ALA A 142 -12.13 24.11 0.09
N GLY A 143 -13.03 23.84 -0.86
CA GLY A 143 -13.57 24.81 -1.80
C GLY A 143 -12.69 25.12 -3.01
N TYR A 144 -11.77 24.23 -3.39
CA TYR A 144 -10.87 24.45 -4.53
C TYR A 144 -11.40 23.94 -5.87
N ASP A 145 -12.36 23.05 -5.86
CA ASP A 145 -12.98 22.46 -7.05
C ASP A 145 -14.39 22.02 -6.70
N VAL A 146 -15.05 21.33 -7.61
CA VAL A 146 -16.38 20.77 -7.38
C VAL A 146 -16.32 19.25 -7.33
N PRO A 147 -17.05 18.61 -6.40
CA PRO A 147 -17.26 17.18 -6.41
C PRO A 147 -17.91 16.72 -7.71
N VAL A 148 -17.41 15.67 -8.31
CA VAL A 148 -17.98 15.04 -9.50
C VAL A 148 -18.50 13.66 -9.15
N TYR A 149 -19.80 13.42 -9.35
CA TYR A 149 -20.37 12.09 -9.22
C TYR A 149 -20.57 11.49 -10.61
N ASN A 150 -20.08 10.30 -10.79
CA ASN A 150 -20.35 9.48 -11.96
C ASN A 150 -20.79 8.08 -11.54
N ASN A 151 -21.79 7.56 -12.24
CA ASN A 151 -22.19 6.16 -12.17
C ASN A 151 -21.78 5.44 -13.46
N VAL A 152 -22.23 5.95 -14.61
CA VAL A 152 -21.90 5.38 -15.93
C VAL A 152 -21.25 6.48 -16.76
N GLY A 153 -20.06 6.19 -17.24
CA GLY A 153 -19.30 7.13 -18.06
C GLY A 153 -18.19 7.85 -17.30
N TYR A 154 -17.46 8.67 -18.06
CA TYR A 154 -16.40 9.52 -17.53
C TYR A 154 -16.85 10.99 -17.62
N PRO A 155 -16.32 11.88 -16.77
CA PRO A 155 -16.54 13.32 -16.90
C PRO A 155 -15.81 13.91 -18.11
N PHE A 156 -14.97 13.13 -18.78
CA PHE A 156 -14.21 13.44 -19.99
C PHE A 156 -14.60 12.48 -21.13
N GLU A 157 -14.08 12.73 -22.34
CA GLU A 157 -14.32 11.87 -23.48
C GLU A 157 -13.64 10.51 -23.31
N ASN A 158 -14.33 9.43 -23.68
CA ASN A 158 -13.78 8.07 -23.60
C ASN A 158 -12.78 7.82 -24.77
N LYS A 159 -11.56 8.31 -24.57
CA LYS A 159 -10.42 8.14 -25.51
C LYS A 159 -9.14 7.80 -24.76
N PRO A 160 -9.05 6.63 -24.10
CA PRO A 160 -7.83 6.28 -23.38
C PRO A 160 -6.60 6.30 -24.30
N PRO A 161 -5.42 6.70 -23.80
CA PRO A 161 -5.14 7.11 -22.41
C PRO A 161 -5.38 8.61 -22.12
N PHE A 162 -5.94 9.37 -23.06
CA PHE A 162 -5.98 10.84 -23.01
C PHE A 162 -7.13 11.38 -22.15
N ILE A 163 -6.79 12.25 -21.21
CA ILE A 163 -7.76 12.99 -20.39
C ILE A 163 -8.07 14.31 -21.08
N THR A 164 -9.10 14.30 -21.92
CA THR A 164 -9.46 15.44 -22.78
C THR A 164 -10.97 15.60 -22.92
N ALA A 165 -11.39 16.76 -23.45
CA ALA A 165 -12.76 17.04 -23.83
C ALA A 165 -13.76 16.71 -22.71
N PHE A 166 -13.58 17.39 -21.57
CA PHE A 166 -14.49 17.28 -20.44
C PHE A 166 -15.92 17.72 -20.85
N LYS A 167 -16.92 17.02 -20.30
CA LYS A 167 -18.34 17.34 -20.47
C LYS A 167 -18.73 18.47 -19.52
N ASP A 168 -19.79 19.18 -19.86
CA ASP A 168 -20.45 20.15 -18.97
C ASP A 168 -19.52 21.24 -18.37
N ASN A 169 -18.63 21.80 -19.18
CA ASN A 169 -17.65 22.82 -18.78
C ASN A 169 -16.55 22.37 -17.82
N PHE A 170 -16.33 21.09 -17.66
CA PHE A 170 -15.16 20.55 -16.97
C PHE A 170 -13.96 20.42 -17.94
N ASP A 171 -13.48 21.52 -18.49
CA ASP A 171 -12.32 21.50 -19.39
C ASP A 171 -10.97 21.38 -18.65
N LYS A 172 -10.97 20.71 -17.51
CA LYS A 172 -9.86 20.88 -16.57
C LYS A 172 -9.45 19.56 -15.94
N ASN A 173 -8.15 19.29 -15.98
CA ASN A 173 -7.53 18.29 -15.13
C ASN A 173 -6.77 19.00 -14.01
N PRO A 174 -7.38 19.21 -12.83
CA PRO A 174 -6.75 19.95 -11.74
C PRO A 174 -5.53 19.26 -11.18
N VAL A 175 -4.62 20.07 -10.66
CA VAL A 175 -3.41 19.64 -9.97
C VAL A 175 -3.31 20.33 -8.62
N GLY A 176 -3.05 19.54 -7.57
CA GLY A 176 -2.68 20.02 -6.26
C GLY A 176 -1.17 19.87 -6.05
N SER A 177 -0.48 20.96 -5.73
CA SER A 177 0.92 20.95 -5.33
C SER A 177 1.00 21.12 -3.82
N TYR A 178 1.67 20.18 -3.16
CA TYR A 178 1.77 20.08 -1.71
C TYR A 178 3.22 20.19 -1.26
N ARG A 179 3.46 20.81 -0.11
CA ARG A 179 4.79 20.82 0.52
C ARG A 179 4.66 20.80 2.04
N ARG A 180 5.50 19.98 2.69
CA ARG A 180 5.62 19.91 4.13
C ARG A 180 7.06 19.76 4.57
N ASN A 181 7.43 20.50 5.62
CA ASN A 181 8.67 20.28 6.34
C ASN A 181 8.46 19.27 7.48
N PHE A 182 9.46 18.48 7.77
CA PHE A 182 9.46 17.52 8.86
C PHE A 182 10.88 17.33 9.41
N ASN A 183 10.97 16.96 10.69
CA ASN A 183 12.22 16.57 11.30
C ASN A 183 12.32 15.04 11.28
N LEU A 184 13.42 14.53 10.71
CA LEU A 184 13.69 13.10 10.75
C LEU A 184 14.04 12.70 12.18
N PRO A 185 13.42 11.64 12.74
CA PRO A 185 13.79 11.10 14.05
C PRO A 185 15.28 10.75 14.12
N GLU A 186 15.89 10.99 15.27
CA GLU A 186 17.31 10.75 15.48
C GLU A 186 17.71 9.29 15.22
N GLY A 187 18.81 9.10 14.51
CA GLY A 187 19.36 7.79 14.17
C GLY A 187 18.73 7.12 12.95
N TRP A 188 17.71 7.74 12.31
CA TRP A 188 17.12 7.17 11.10
C TRP A 188 18.00 7.43 9.86
N GLU A 189 18.80 8.49 9.87
CA GLU A 189 19.70 8.84 8.79
C GLU A 189 20.93 7.92 8.68
N THR A 190 21.16 7.07 9.69
CA THR A 190 22.29 6.14 9.72
C THR A 190 21.86 4.72 10.06
N GLY A 191 22.29 3.77 9.25
CA GLY A 191 22.08 2.35 9.52
C GLY A 191 20.67 1.83 9.28
N LYS A 192 19.73 2.69 8.88
CA LYS A 192 18.34 2.31 8.57
C LYS A 192 18.01 2.56 7.10
N ARG A 193 16.95 1.91 6.62
CA ARG A 193 16.22 2.32 5.42
C ARG A 193 15.00 3.11 5.86
N VAL A 194 14.65 4.13 5.08
CA VAL A 194 13.50 5.00 5.35
C VAL A 194 12.58 4.99 4.13
N PHE A 195 11.32 4.67 4.37
CA PHE A 195 10.28 4.62 3.34
C PHE A 195 9.24 5.70 3.60
N LEU A 196 8.85 6.41 2.54
CA LEU A 196 7.74 7.34 2.56
C LEU A 196 6.52 6.66 1.97
N HIS A 197 5.46 6.58 2.78
CA HIS A 197 4.22 5.89 2.46
C HIS A 197 3.06 6.86 2.28
N PHE A 198 2.24 6.58 1.26
CA PHE A 198 0.94 7.19 1.03
C PHE A 198 -0.10 6.08 1.01
N ASP A 199 -1.05 6.10 1.94
CA ASP A 199 -2.17 5.13 1.97
C ASP A 199 -3.14 5.33 0.78
N GLY A 200 -3.17 6.52 0.19
CA GLY A 200 -3.99 6.82 -0.98
C GLY A 200 -4.03 8.29 -1.36
N ALA A 201 -3.98 8.54 -2.66
CA ALA A 201 -4.09 9.88 -3.25
C ALA A 201 -4.66 9.80 -4.66
N CYS A 202 -5.69 10.57 -4.94
CA CYS A 202 -6.43 10.51 -6.19
C CYS A 202 -5.97 11.60 -7.18
N SER A 203 -5.54 11.17 -8.39
CA SER A 203 -5.42 9.82 -8.95
C SER A 203 -3.95 9.42 -9.12
N ALA A 204 -3.05 10.36 -9.44
CA ALA A 204 -1.63 10.13 -9.65
C ALA A 204 -0.78 11.09 -8.83
N ILE A 205 0.35 10.59 -8.30
CA ILE A 205 1.28 11.38 -7.49
C ILE A 205 2.69 11.35 -8.04
N VAL A 206 3.35 12.50 -7.96
CA VAL A 206 4.79 12.66 -8.14
C VAL A 206 5.39 13.18 -6.86
N VAL A 207 6.45 12.54 -6.39
CA VAL A 207 7.01 12.79 -5.06
C VAL A 207 8.47 13.21 -5.14
N TRP A 208 8.83 14.23 -4.36
CA TRP A 208 10.21 14.69 -4.15
C TRP A 208 10.51 14.82 -2.67
N VAL A 209 11.74 14.53 -2.29
CA VAL A 209 12.25 14.74 -0.93
C VAL A 209 13.55 15.55 -1.03
N ASN A 210 13.62 16.69 -0.30
CA ASN A 210 14.78 17.58 -0.31
C ASN A 210 15.22 17.97 -1.73
N GLY A 211 14.27 18.28 -2.60
CA GLY A 211 14.51 18.68 -3.99
C GLY A 211 14.89 17.55 -4.94
N LYS A 212 14.91 16.30 -4.49
CA LYS A 212 15.27 15.14 -5.31
C LYS A 212 14.04 14.29 -5.57
N TYR A 213 13.92 13.81 -6.80
CA TYR A 213 12.83 12.93 -7.22
C TYR A 213 12.86 11.60 -6.43
N ALA A 214 11.74 11.28 -5.79
CA ALA A 214 11.53 10.04 -5.05
C ALA A 214 10.78 8.99 -5.86
N GLY A 215 9.75 9.39 -6.62
CA GLY A 215 9.01 8.45 -7.45
C GLY A 215 7.67 8.97 -7.98
N TYR A 216 6.97 8.08 -8.69
CA TYR A 216 5.66 8.28 -9.30
C TYR A 216 4.77 7.08 -9.04
N SER A 217 3.47 7.31 -8.81
CA SER A 217 2.47 6.25 -8.68
C SER A 217 1.11 6.70 -9.17
N GLN A 218 0.39 5.78 -9.82
CA GLN A 218 -1.05 5.83 -10.03
C GLN A 218 -1.73 4.80 -9.12
N GLY A 219 -3.06 4.81 -9.05
CA GLY A 219 -3.88 3.98 -8.17
C GLY A 219 -4.38 4.77 -6.97
N ALA A 220 -5.63 5.30 -7.07
CA ALA A 220 -6.17 6.26 -6.12
C ALA A 220 -6.33 5.68 -4.71
N ASN A 221 -6.74 4.41 -4.60
CA ASN A 221 -7.07 3.76 -3.33
C ASN A 221 -6.12 2.61 -2.98
N THR A 222 -4.94 2.59 -3.59
CA THR A 222 -3.86 1.65 -3.29
C THR A 222 -2.64 2.39 -2.75
N ASP A 223 -1.90 1.70 -1.89
CA ASP A 223 -0.73 2.25 -1.21
C ASP A 223 0.42 2.54 -2.18
N ALA A 224 1.21 3.53 -1.86
CA ALA A 224 2.45 3.84 -2.57
C ALA A 224 3.59 4.08 -1.59
N ASP A 225 4.61 3.21 -1.64
CA ASP A 225 5.84 3.30 -0.87
C ASP A 225 7.01 3.70 -1.74
N PHE A 226 7.84 4.61 -1.23
CA PHE A 226 9.06 5.07 -1.90
C PHE A 226 10.25 4.97 -0.94
N ASP A 227 11.32 4.29 -1.37
CA ASP A 227 12.59 4.30 -0.62
C ASP A 227 13.24 5.69 -0.71
N VAL A 228 13.21 6.42 0.39
CA VAL A 228 13.79 7.75 0.50
C VAL A 228 15.08 7.78 1.32
N THR A 229 15.67 6.62 1.61
CA THR A 229 16.87 6.47 2.44
C THR A 229 17.99 7.42 2.04
N ASN A 230 18.27 7.52 0.74
CA ASN A 230 19.34 8.36 0.21
C ASN A 230 18.91 9.82 -0.05
N LEU A 231 17.66 10.15 0.26
CA LEU A 231 17.07 11.47 0.04
C LEU A 231 16.88 12.24 1.33
N VAL A 232 16.66 11.56 2.45
CA VAL A 232 16.52 12.18 3.78
C VAL A 232 17.88 12.49 4.39
N ARG A 233 17.87 13.46 5.33
CA ARG A 233 19.06 13.91 6.07
C ARG A 233 18.71 14.11 7.54
N LYS A 234 19.72 14.21 8.40
CA LYS A 234 19.55 14.53 9.82
C LYS A 234 18.86 15.89 9.99
N GLY A 235 17.90 15.96 10.88
CA GLY A 235 17.15 17.19 11.19
C GLY A 235 16.11 17.53 10.12
N ASP A 236 16.16 18.77 9.63
CA ASP A 236 15.14 19.33 8.76
C ASP A 236 15.13 18.72 7.35
N ASN A 237 13.98 18.27 6.96
CA ASN A 237 13.68 17.73 5.63
C ASN A 237 12.39 18.36 5.10
N ASN A 238 12.20 18.25 3.79
CA ASN A 238 10.93 18.58 3.16
C ASN A 238 10.49 17.49 2.19
N VAL A 239 9.19 17.31 2.10
CA VAL A 239 8.52 16.52 1.07
C VAL A 239 7.68 17.45 0.22
N SER A 240 7.76 17.28 -1.10
CA SER A 240 6.92 17.96 -2.07
C SER A 240 6.18 16.91 -2.89
N VAL A 241 4.89 17.13 -3.13
CA VAL A 241 4.03 16.19 -3.87
C VAL A 241 3.21 16.97 -4.87
N ARG A 242 3.13 16.48 -6.11
CA ARG A 242 2.15 16.91 -7.10
C ARG A 242 1.11 15.82 -7.26
N VAL A 243 -0.16 16.16 -7.13
CA VAL A 243 -1.30 15.25 -7.28
C VAL A 243 -2.10 15.69 -8.49
N TYR A 244 -2.32 14.78 -9.43
CA TYR A 244 -3.21 14.97 -10.57
C TYR A 244 -4.56 14.36 -10.25
N ARG A 245 -5.66 15.10 -10.47
CA ARG A 245 -7.00 14.59 -10.22
C ARG A 245 -7.37 13.44 -11.14
N TRP A 246 -6.93 13.50 -12.38
CA TRP A 246 -7.20 12.51 -13.40
C TRP A 246 -5.91 12.04 -14.06
N SER A 247 -5.85 10.74 -14.35
CA SER A 247 -4.79 10.10 -15.12
C SER A 247 -5.41 9.05 -16.03
N ASP A 248 -4.63 8.43 -16.90
CA ASP A 248 -5.07 7.28 -17.69
C ASP A 248 -5.57 6.14 -16.79
N GLY A 249 -5.05 5.96 -15.57
CA GLY A 249 -5.60 5.08 -14.55
C GLY A 249 -7.07 5.34 -14.21
N SER A 250 -7.55 6.57 -14.36
CA SER A 250 -8.95 6.93 -14.12
C SER A 250 -9.94 6.24 -15.07
N TYR A 251 -9.46 5.66 -16.18
CA TYR A 251 -10.27 4.80 -17.04
C TYR A 251 -10.56 3.44 -16.43
N LEU A 252 -9.72 2.98 -15.50
CA LEU A 252 -9.92 1.74 -14.73
C LEU A 252 -10.62 2.00 -13.39
N GLU A 253 -10.56 3.24 -12.90
CA GLU A 253 -11.12 3.69 -11.64
C GLU A 253 -12.45 4.46 -11.87
N GLY A 254 -13.30 3.91 -12.74
CA GLY A 254 -14.60 4.49 -13.10
C GLY A 254 -15.74 4.02 -12.19
N GLN A 255 -15.49 3.94 -10.90
CA GLN A 255 -16.46 3.45 -9.91
C GLN A 255 -17.69 4.35 -9.81
N ASP A 256 -18.81 3.74 -9.39
CA ASP A 256 -20.06 4.45 -9.06
C ASP A 256 -19.91 5.20 -7.73
N MET A 257 -19.27 6.37 -7.78
CA MET A 257 -18.96 7.16 -6.59
C MET A 257 -18.75 8.64 -6.89
N TRP A 258 -18.56 9.42 -5.84
CA TRP A 258 -17.97 10.75 -5.91
C TRP A 258 -16.49 10.65 -6.26
N HIS A 259 -16.06 11.31 -7.33
CA HIS A 259 -14.66 11.46 -7.68
C HIS A 259 -14.13 12.76 -7.10
N LEU A 260 -13.18 12.65 -6.20
CA LEU A 260 -12.57 13.75 -5.47
C LEU A 260 -11.05 13.66 -5.57
N GLY A 261 -10.37 14.81 -5.67
CA GLY A 261 -8.93 14.89 -5.80
C GLY A 261 -8.21 15.08 -4.46
N GLY A 262 -6.91 14.83 -4.45
CA GLY A 262 -6.04 15.12 -3.32
C GLY A 262 -5.52 13.90 -2.55
N ILE A 263 -4.78 14.20 -1.50
CA ILE A 263 -4.24 13.18 -0.58
C ILE A 263 -5.32 12.91 0.47
N HIS A 264 -6.06 11.83 0.31
CA HIS A 264 -7.26 11.54 1.11
C HIS A 264 -7.03 10.47 2.20
N ARG A 265 -5.84 9.89 2.26
CA ARG A 265 -5.43 8.93 3.30
C ARG A 265 -4.12 9.35 3.94
N ASP A 266 -3.66 8.58 4.93
CA ASP A 266 -2.48 8.92 5.72
C ASP A 266 -1.21 9.02 4.87
N VAL A 267 -0.31 9.89 5.32
CA VAL A 267 1.07 9.99 4.83
C VAL A 267 2.01 9.83 6.01
N TYR A 268 2.98 8.93 5.90
CA TYR A 268 3.93 8.69 6.99
C TYR A 268 5.28 8.15 6.50
N LEU A 269 6.26 8.19 7.38
CA LEU A 269 7.54 7.54 7.20
C LEU A 269 7.64 6.33 8.12
N VAL A 270 8.28 5.27 7.63
CA VAL A 270 8.72 4.14 8.45
C VAL A 270 10.22 3.92 8.28
N ALA A 271 10.88 3.46 9.34
CA ALA A 271 12.30 3.12 9.28
C ALA A 271 12.55 1.66 9.70
N THR A 272 13.34 0.96 8.90
CA THR A 272 13.69 -0.45 9.09
C THR A 272 15.21 -0.64 9.16
N PRO A 273 15.71 -1.79 9.63
CA PRO A 273 17.09 -2.17 9.37
C PRO A 273 17.40 -2.21 7.88
N LYS A 274 18.67 -2.19 7.49
CA LYS A 274 19.08 -2.27 6.07
C LYS A 274 18.69 -3.60 5.41
N THR A 275 18.83 -4.69 6.15
CA THR A 275 18.31 -6.02 5.80
C THR A 275 17.15 -6.30 6.75
N PHE A 276 15.95 -6.49 6.24
CA PHE A 276 14.76 -6.57 7.07
C PHE A 276 13.68 -7.49 6.47
N VAL A 277 12.73 -7.94 7.31
CA VAL A 277 11.52 -8.62 6.84
C VAL A 277 10.62 -7.60 6.15
N ALA A 278 10.58 -7.64 4.82
CA ALA A 278 9.86 -6.68 4.00
C ALA A 278 8.42 -7.11 3.70
N ASP A 279 8.11 -8.40 3.79
CA ASP A 279 6.77 -8.91 3.56
C ASP A 279 6.52 -10.16 4.39
N HIS A 280 5.23 -10.42 4.69
CA HIS A 280 4.80 -11.62 5.37
C HIS A 280 3.46 -12.12 4.85
N TYR A 281 3.30 -13.43 4.81
CA TYR A 281 2.04 -14.06 4.45
C TYR A 281 1.70 -15.16 5.45
N ILE A 282 0.54 -15.06 6.11
CA ILE A 282 0.13 -15.97 7.17
C ILE A 282 -1.01 -16.84 6.68
N THR A 283 -0.84 -18.15 6.85
CA THR A 283 -1.85 -19.14 6.53
C THR A 283 -2.01 -20.13 7.68
N SER A 284 -3.14 -20.80 7.74
CA SER A 284 -3.39 -21.89 8.66
C SER A 284 -4.10 -23.04 7.97
N ALA A 285 -3.90 -24.26 8.47
CA ALA A 285 -4.71 -25.39 8.16
C ALA A 285 -5.39 -25.88 9.45
N LEU A 286 -6.71 -25.90 9.45
CA LEU A 286 -7.51 -26.37 10.58
C LEU A 286 -7.91 -27.83 10.37
N ASN A 287 -7.95 -28.59 11.45
CA ASN A 287 -8.54 -29.93 11.44
C ASN A 287 -10.07 -29.85 11.37
N LYS A 288 -10.73 -30.94 11.09
CA LYS A 288 -12.19 -31.02 10.88
C LYS A 288 -13.02 -30.53 12.06
N ASP A 289 -12.47 -30.51 13.25
CA ASP A 289 -13.11 -30.02 14.48
C ASP A 289 -12.96 -28.51 14.68
N TYR A 290 -12.12 -27.85 13.85
CA TYR A 290 -11.80 -26.42 13.93
C TYR A 290 -11.22 -25.95 15.29
N THR A 291 -10.75 -26.91 16.11
CA THR A 291 -10.15 -26.64 17.43
C THR A 291 -8.67 -26.97 17.48
N SER A 292 -8.12 -27.50 16.40
CA SER A 292 -6.72 -27.84 16.25
C SER A 292 -6.22 -27.57 14.82
N GLY A 293 -4.91 -27.44 14.65
CA GLY A 293 -4.34 -27.16 13.34
C GLY A 293 -2.90 -26.71 13.40
N ASN A 294 -2.48 -25.97 12.38
CA ASN A 294 -1.14 -25.34 12.31
C ASN A 294 -1.23 -23.90 11.84
N LEU A 295 -0.16 -23.14 12.07
CA LEU A 295 0.05 -21.80 11.53
C LEU A 295 1.33 -21.81 10.71
N ASN A 296 1.28 -21.26 9.49
CA ASN A 296 2.45 -21.04 8.65
C ASN A 296 2.64 -19.56 8.41
N VAL A 297 3.88 -19.09 8.52
CA VAL A 297 4.26 -17.69 8.24
C VAL A 297 5.38 -17.72 7.21
N ASP A 298 5.07 -17.24 6.02
CA ASP A 298 6.05 -17.00 4.97
C ASP A 298 6.60 -15.59 5.14
N LEU A 299 7.90 -15.47 5.31
CA LEU A 299 8.61 -14.20 5.49
C LEU A 299 9.50 -13.95 4.29
N THR A 300 9.45 -12.73 3.77
CA THR A 300 10.33 -12.27 2.71
C THR A 300 11.32 -11.26 3.28
N ILE A 301 12.61 -11.58 3.21
CA ILE A 301 13.69 -10.73 3.70
C ILE A 301 14.26 -9.96 2.52
N ASP A 302 14.25 -8.64 2.61
CA ASP A 302 14.91 -7.74 1.65
C ASP A 302 16.35 -7.48 2.10
N ASN A 303 17.28 -7.49 1.14
CA ASN A 303 18.70 -7.16 1.31
C ASN A 303 19.17 -6.29 0.14
N ALA A 304 18.40 -5.28 -0.23
CA ALA A 304 18.78 -4.35 -1.30
C ALA A 304 20.12 -3.66 -1.04
N ALA A 305 20.53 -3.53 0.23
CA ALA A 305 21.84 -3.06 0.62
C ALA A 305 22.99 -4.03 0.24
N LYS A 306 22.66 -5.27 -0.16
CA LYS A 306 23.62 -6.34 -0.53
C LYS A 306 24.67 -6.60 0.54
N GLU A 307 24.26 -6.57 1.79
CA GLU A 307 25.12 -6.85 2.94
C GLU A 307 25.19 -8.35 3.22
N LYS A 308 26.37 -8.82 3.61
CA LYS A 308 26.49 -10.16 4.21
C LYS A 308 26.01 -10.06 5.66
N SER A 309 24.98 -10.79 6.00
CA SER A 309 24.40 -10.80 7.34
C SER A 309 23.81 -12.15 7.68
N GLU A 310 23.63 -12.39 8.96
CA GLU A 310 22.94 -13.55 9.49
C GLU A 310 21.86 -13.07 10.47
N LYS A 311 20.63 -13.46 10.20
CA LYS A 311 19.45 -13.01 10.96
C LYS A 311 18.72 -14.22 11.54
N THR A 312 18.42 -14.18 12.82
CA THR A 312 17.43 -15.09 13.42
C THR A 312 16.05 -14.49 13.24
N LEU A 313 15.20 -15.21 12.51
CA LEU A 313 13.77 -14.89 12.40
C LEU A 313 13.00 -15.76 13.38
N GLU A 314 12.16 -15.14 14.19
CA GLU A 314 11.33 -15.83 15.19
C GLU A 314 9.87 -15.40 15.00
N ILE A 315 8.97 -16.37 15.05
CA ILE A 315 7.53 -16.13 15.18
C ILE A 315 7.04 -16.62 16.54
N GLU A 316 6.11 -15.87 17.13
CA GLU A 316 5.40 -16.26 18.34
C GLU A 316 3.91 -16.05 18.15
N LEU A 317 3.11 -17.05 18.52
CA LEU A 317 1.66 -16.97 18.51
C LEU A 317 1.14 -16.77 19.93
N LEU A 318 0.44 -15.66 20.16
CA LEU A 318 -0.30 -15.40 21.40
C LEU A 318 -1.79 -15.71 21.17
N ASP A 319 -2.40 -16.36 22.15
CA ASP A 319 -3.85 -16.57 22.18
C ASP A 319 -4.63 -15.25 22.42
N PRO A 320 -5.97 -15.26 22.34
CA PRO A 320 -6.78 -14.06 22.59
C PRO A 320 -6.62 -13.46 24.00
N GLN A 321 -6.04 -14.20 24.95
CA GLN A 321 -5.73 -13.74 26.30
C GLN A 321 -4.29 -13.23 26.44
N GLY A 322 -3.51 -13.25 25.36
CA GLY A 322 -2.12 -12.81 25.33
C GLY A 322 -1.10 -13.85 25.82
N LYS A 323 -1.52 -15.09 26.04
CA LYS A 323 -0.62 -16.18 26.43
C LYS A 323 0.05 -16.77 25.19
N SER A 324 1.37 -17.00 25.27
CA SER A 324 2.12 -17.70 24.22
C SER A 324 1.68 -19.16 24.10
N VAL A 325 1.26 -19.55 22.90
CA VAL A 325 0.81 -20.91 22.56
C VAL A 325 1.70 -21.63 21.56
N GLY A 326 2.70 -20.95 21.03
CA GLY A 326 3.71 -21.53 20.15
C GLY A 326 4.76 -20.54 19.72
N LYS A 327 5.97 -21.05 19.50
CA LYS A 327 7.10 -20.30 18.96
C LYS A 327 7.86 -21.16 17.95
N GLN A 328 8.46 -20.49 16.96
CA GLN A 328 9.37 -21.12 16.02
C GLN A 328 10.41 -20.12 15.55
N SER A 329 11.61 -20.57 15.24
CA SER A 329 12.68 -19.70 14.73
C SER A 329 13.53 -20.41 13.70
N ALA A 330 14.18 -19.63 12.83
CA ALA A 330 15.18 -20.08 11.90
C ALA A 330 16.29 -19.04 11.72
N LEU A 331 17.49 -19.54 11.45
CA LEU A 331 18.64 -18.73 11.08
C LEU A 331 18.66 -18.56 9.56
N VAL A 332 18.72 -17.32 9.09
CA VAL A 332 18.77 -16.97 7.68
C VAL A 332 20.07 -16.22 7.38
N ALA A 333 20.95 -16.87 6.64
CA ALA A 333 22.18 -16.24 6.16
C ALA A 333 21.93 -15.54 4.83
N MET A 334 22.29 -14.26 4.74
CA MET A 334 22.27 -13.43 3.53
C MET A 334 23.69 -13.21 3.03
N THR A 335 23.89 -13.25 1.73
CA THR A 335 25.15 -12.88 1.09
C THR A 335 25.00 -11.60 0.30
N ALA A 336 26.10 -10.96 -0.09
CA ALA A 336 26.06 -9.77 -0.96
C ALA A 336 25.45 -10.02 -2.35
N LYS A 337 25.19 -11.28 -2.72
CA LYS A 337 24.53 -11.64 -3.99
C LYS A 337 23.02 -11.78 -3.84
N ASP A 338 22.54 -11.99 -2.62
CA ASP A 338 21.12 -12.17 -2.33
C ASP A 338 20.47 -10.78 -2.21
N ALA A 339 19.64 -10.40 -3.16
CA ALA A 339 18.81 -9.21 -3.03
C ALA A 339 17.60 -9.47 -2.13
N GLN A 340 17.12 -10.72 -2.09
CA GLN A 340 15.94 -11.15 -1.33
C GLN A 340 16.06 -12.62 -0.97
N LYS A 341 15.48 -13.04 0.16
CA LYS A 341 15.28 -14.44 0.55
C LYS A 341 13.92 -14.67 1.18
N ASN A 342 13.41 -15.88 1.01
CA ASN A 342 12.18 -16.33 1.66
C ASN A 342 12.51 -17.32 2.78
N CYS A 343 11.74 -17.23 3.87
CA CYS A 343 11.81 -18.13 5.00
C CYS A 343 10.39 -18.49 5.44
N ARG A 344 10.09 -19.78 5.52
CA ARG A 344 8.84 -20.28 6.10
C ARG A 344 9.07 -20.79 7.51
N LEU A 345 8.25 -20.34 8.45
CA LEU A 345 8.19 -20.82 9.82
C LEU A 345 6.81 -21.41 10.08
N SER A 346 6.74 -22.57 10.73
CA SER A 346 5.47 -23.25 11.02
C SER A 346 5.38 -23.57 12.50
N ILE A 347 4.22 -23.30 13.08
CA ILE A 347 3.85 -23.74 14.44
C ILE A 347 2.83 -24.84 14.26
N ASP A 348 3.26 -26.07 14.49
CA ASP A 348 2.45 -27.27 14.27
C ASP A 348 1.76 -27.74 15.55
N ASN A 349 0.78 -28.64 15.40
CA ASN A 349 0.09 -29.30 16.50
C ASN A 349 -0.56 -28.36 17.52
N LEU A 350 -1.05 -27.21 17.04
CA LEU A 350 -1.85 -26.29 17.85
C LEU A 350 -3.16 -26.97 18.27
N THR A 351 -3.49 -26.87 19.55
CA THR A 351 -4.72 -27.44 20.14
C THR A 351 -5.48 -26.40 20.96
N GLY A 352 -6.76 -26.61 21.17
CA GLY A 352 -7.61 -25.66 21.90
C GLY A 352 -7.80 -24.34 21.17
N LEU A 353 -7.65 -24.35 19.84
CA LEU A 353 -7.87 -23.18 19.00
C LEU A 353 -9.32 -22.71 19.08
N LYS A 354 -9.49 -21.40 19.15
CA LYS A 354 -10.80 -20.74 19.02
C LYS A 354 -10.90 -20.14 17.64
N ALA A 355 -11.71 -20.75 16.79
CA ALA A 355 -11.92 -20.26 15.43
C ALA A 355 -12.56 -18.86 15.44
N TRP A 356 -12.17 -18.04 14.46
CA TRP A 356 -12.75 -16.73 14.25
C TRP A 356 -14.06 -16.85 13.45
N THR A 357 -15.10 -16.18 13.92
CA THR A 357 -16.38 -16.01 13.20
C THR A 357 -16.90 -14.59 13.41
N SER A 358 -17.91 -14.17 12.64
CA SER A 358 -18.56 -12.88 12.83
C SER A 358 -19.22 -12.70 14.20
N GLU A 359 -19.61 -13.81 14.84
CA GLU A 359 -20.24 -13.80 16.19
C GLU A 359 -19.23 -13.96 17.32
N GLN A 360 -18.09 -14.59 17.03
CA GLN A 360 -17.01 -14.81 17.96
C GLN A 360 -15.68 -14.48 17.28
N PRO A 361 -15.31 -13.21 17.20
CA PRO A 361 -14.12 -12.76 16.48
C PRO A 361 -12.85 -13.01 17.31
N ASN A 362 -12.51 -14.28 17.55
CA ASN A 362 -11.32 -14.66 18.30
C ASN A 362 -10.06 -14.32 17.51
N LEU A 363 -9.32 -13.32 17.94
CA LEU A 363 -8.07 -12.90 17.31
C LEU A 363 -6.87 -13.33 18.14
N TYR A 364 -5.99 -14.04 17.50
CA TYR A 364 -4.63 -14.33 17.95
C TYR A 364 -3.72 -13.18 17.55
N THR A 365 -2.54 -13.12 18.16
CA THR A 365 -1.49 -12.18 17.75
C THR A 365 -0.26 -12.95 17.31
N VAL A 366 0.16 -12.74 16.07
CA VAL A 366 1.42 -13.25 15.55
C VAL A 366 2.44 -12.15 15.72
N ILE A 367 3.50 -12.41 16.49
CA ILE A 367 4.65 -11.52 16.64
C ILE A 367 5.77 -12.07 15.77
N VAL A 368 6.38 -11.21 14.96
CA VAL A 368 7.54 -11.52 14.14
C VAL A 368 8.71 -10.72 14.68
N ARG A 369 9.82 -11.39 14.98
CA ARG A 369 11.08 -10.79 15.45
C ARG A 369 12.20 -11.10 14.49
N GLN A 370 12.96 -10.08 14.16
CA GLN A 370 14.25 -10.20 13.50
C GLN A 370 15.34 -9.82 14.48
N LYS A 371 16.36 -10.69 14.61
CA LYS A 371 17.45 -10.53 15.56
C LYS A 371 18.81 -10.72 14.88
N THR A 372 19.83 -10.07 15.43
CA THR A 372 21.25 -10.41 15.19
C THR A 372 21.84 -10.87 16.52
N GLY A 373 22.23 -12.14 16.58
CA GLY A 373 22.50 -12.79 17.86
C GLY A 373 21.25 -12.76 18.75
N ASP A 374 21.41 -12.24 19.99
CA ASP A 374 20.29 -12.09 20.94
C ASP A 374 19.58 -10.73 20.85
N GLN A 375 20.10 -9.78 20.06
CA GLN A 375 19.57 -8.43 19.97
C GLN A 375 18.42 -8.36 18.94
N GLU A 376 17.26 -7.88 19.39
CA GLU A 376 16.16 -7.52 18.50
C GLU A 376 16.53 -6.28 17.67
N GLU A 377 16.33 -6.35 16.37
CA GLU A 377 16.56 -5.25 15.41
C GLU A 377 15.25 -4.69 14.88
N MET A 378 14.28 -5.57 14.67
CA MET A 378 12.96 -5.25 14.17
C MET A 378 11.94 -6.23 14.72
N VAL A 379 10.85 -5.70 15.21
CA VAL A 379 9.69 -6.46 15.70
C VAL A 379 8.43 -5.85 15.16
N PHE A 380 7.49 -6.67 14.76
CA PHE A 380 6.13 -6.24 14.46
C PHE A 380 5.13 -7.32 14.85
N SER A 381 3.87 -6.95 14.88
CA SER A 381 2.79 -7.91 15.13
C SER A 381 1.63 -7.70 14.17
N THR A 382 0.88 -8.77 13.93
CA THR A 382 -0.38 -8.74 13.19
C THR A 382 -1.42 -9.58 13.91
N LYS A 383 -2.70 -9.21 13.77
CA LYS A 383 -3.81 -10.01 14.29
C LYS A 383 -4.15 -11.11 13.29
N TYR A 384 -4.53 -12.28 13.81
CA TYR A 384 -4.86 -13.44 12.99
C TYR A 384 -6.08 -14.17 13.53
N GLY A 385 -7.09 -14.34 12.69
CA GLY A 385 -8.27 -15.14 13.00
C GLY A 385 -8.20 -16.51 12.30
N PHE A 386 -8.10 -17.58 13.06
CA PHE A 386 -8.14 -18.93 12.49
C PHE A 386 -9.50 -19.19 11.87
N ARG A 387 -9.56 -19.35 10.56
CA ARG A 387 -10.78 -19.67 9.83
C ARG A 387 -10.48 -20.44 8.55
N GLU A 388 -11.43 -21.25 8.13
CA GLU A 388 -11.45 -21.89 6.83
C GLU A 388 -12.66 -21.40 6.04
N VAL A 389 -12.44 -20.98 4.80
CA VAL A 389 -13.52 -20.61 3.86
C VAL A 389 -13.56 -21.66 2.75
N THR A 390 -14.69 -22.29 2.57
CA THR A 390 -14.90 -23.30 1.52
C THR A 390 -16.15 -23.01 0.71
N ILE A 391 -16.12 -23.36 -0.59
CA ILE A 391 -17.28 -23.31 -1.46
C ILE A 391 -17.66 -24.76 -1.80
N LYS A 392 -18.85 -25.17 -1.41
CA LYS A 392 -19.40 -26.47 -1.69
C LYS A 392 -20.83 -26.33 -2.22
N ASP A 393 -21.12 -27.00 -3.30
CA ASP A 393 -22.46 -27.00 -3.94
C ASP A 393 -22.98 -25.57 -4.20
N LYS A 394 -22.09 -24.65 -4.64
CA LYS A 394 -22.36 -23.22 -4.89
C LYS A 394 -22.71 -22.40 -3.63
N LEU A 395 -22.45 -22.93 -2.46
CA LEU A 395 -22.70 -22.28 -1.18
C LEU A 395 -21.37 -22.03 -0.45
N VAL A 396 -21.29 -20.92 0.27
CA VAL A 396 -20.13 -20.57 1.08
C VAL A 396 -20.28 -21.11 2.49
N TYR A 397 -19.21 -21.75 2.97
CA TYR A 397 -19.10 -22.26 4.33
C TYR A 397 -17.88 -21.61 5.00
N ILE A 398 -18.04 -21.23 6.25
CA ILE A 398 -16.96 -20.75 7.09
C ILE A 398 -16.90 -21.66 8.32
N ASN A 399 -15.72 -22.25 8.57
CA ASN A 399 -15.52 -23.26 9.60
C ASN A 399 -16.58 -24.38 9.54
N GLY A 400 -16.82 -24.90 8.34
CA GLY A 400 -17.77 -25.95 8.09
C GLY A 400 -19.27 -25.60 8.22
N LYS A 401 -19.59 -24.36 8.59
CA LYS A 401 -20.97 -23.88 8.71
C LYS A 401 -21.34 -23.02 7.52
N ARG A 402 -22.50 -23.30 6.91
CA ARG A 402 -23.04 -22.44 5.86
C ARG A 402 -23.24 -21.02 6.38
N VAL A 403 -22.78 -20.05 5.63
CA VAL A 403 -22.92 -18.62 5.95
C VAL A 403 -23.97 -17.99 5.05
N PHE A 404 -24.80 -17.15 5.64
CA PHE A 404 -25.65 -16.21 4.93
C PHE A 404 -25.12 -14.80 5.15
N PHE A 405 -24.70 -14.14 4.07
CA PHE A 405 -24.16 -12.79 4.13
C PHE A 405 -25.28 -11.76 4.26
N LYS A 406 -25.49 -11.27 5.48
CA LYS A 406 -26.38 -10.15 5.79
C LYS A 406 -25.54 -8.89 5.75
N GLY A 407 -25.33 -8.36 4.54
CA GLY A 407 -24.32 -7.35 4.29
C GLY A 407 -24.87 -6.01 3.83
N VAL A 408 -24.00 -5.02 3.87
CA VAL A 408 -24.20 -3.68 3.35
C VAL A 408 -23.04 -3.29 2.43
N ASN A 409 -23.33 -2.44 1.44
CA ASN A 409 -22.32 -1.76 0.68
C ASN A 409 -21.84 -0.52 1.46
N THR A 410 -20.55 -0.22 1.40
CA THR A 410 -19.98 0.97 2.03
C THR A 410 -19.10 1.72 1.06
N GLN A 411 -19.02 3.03 1.23
CA GLN A 411 -18.02 3.89 0.61
C GLN A 411 -17.32 4.69 1.71
N ASP A 412 -16.05 5.06 1.50
CA ASP A 412 -15.38 6.04 2.34
C ASP A 412 -15.90 7.43 1.92
N ILE A 413 -16.90 7.94 2.63
CA ILE A 413 -17.48 9.26 2.36
C ILE A 413 -17.94 9.92 3.64
N HIS A 414 -17.54 11.18 3.81
CA HIS A 414 -17.96 12.03 4.92
C HIS A 414 -18.40 13.40 4.42
N PRO A 415 -19.48 13.98 4.94
CA PRO A 415 -20.02 15.25 4.44
C PRO A 415 -19.04 16.42 4.47
N LEU A 416 -18.07 16.41 5.41
CA LEU A 416 -17.11 17.49 5.60
C LEU A 416 -15.70 17.14 5.07
N TYR A 417 -15.36 15.87 4.92
CA TYR A 417 -13.99 15.45 4.61
C TYR A 417 -13.86 14.69 3.28
N GLY A 418 -14.97 14.43 2.60
CA GLY A 418 -14.98 13.64 1.36
C GLY A 418 -14.56 12.19 1.64
N HIS A 419 -13.59 11.69 0.90
CA HIS A 419 -13.04 10.34 1.11
C HIS A 419 -12.03 10.23 2.28
N ALA A 420 -11.67 11.36 2.90
CA ALA A 420 -10.72 11.39 4.00
C ALA A 420 -11.40 11.10 5.35
N ILE A 421 -11.97 9.91 5.49
CA ILE A 421 -12.64 9.50 6.73
C ILE A 421 -11.60 9.22 7.83
N ASP A 422 -11.88 9.72 9.04
CA ASP A 422 -11.04 9.50 10.20
C ASP A 422 -11.37 8.17 10.93
N VAL A 423 -10.52 7.81 11.86
CA VAL A 423 -10.66 6.57 12.66
C VAL A 423 -11.96 6.56 13.46
N GLU A 424 -12.41 7.71 13.95
CA GLU A 424 -13.66 7.81 14.72
C GLU A 424 -14.88 7.50 13.83
N THR A 425 -14.90 8.06 12.63
CA THR A 425 -15.95 7.78 11.63
C THR A 425 -15.95 6.30 11.24
N MET A 426 -14.77 5.72 10.94
CA MET A 426 -14.65 4.30 10.62
C MET A 426 -15.19 3.42 11.73
N LEU A 427 -14.79 3.70 12.98
CA LEU A 427 -15.20 2.94 14.15
C LEU A 427 -16.70 3.05 14.39
N ARG A 428 -17.27 4.25 14.22
CA ARG A 428 -18.71 4.48 14.35
C ARG A 428 -19.52 3.68 13.35
N ASP A 429 -19.08 3.66 12.09
CA ASP A 429 -19.72 2.87 11.02
C ASP A 429 -19.71 1.38 11.35
N VAL A 430 -18.57 0.84 11.78
CA VAL A 430 -18.43 -0.56 12.16
C VAL A 430 -19.35 -0.91 13.35
N ILE A 431 -19.41 -0.06 14.38
CA ILE A 431 -20.26 -0.26 15.54
C ILE A 431 -21.74 -0.23 15.15
N LEU A 432 -22.16 0.74 14.33
CA LEU A 432 -23.54 0.84 13.83
C LEU A 432 -23.94 -0.38 13.01
N MET A 433 -23.07 -0.87 12.14
CA MET A 433 -23.31 -2.10 11.38
C MET A 433 -23.51 -3.31 12.31
N LYS A 434 -22.67 -3.47 13.32
CA LYS A 434 -22.84 -4.55 14.32
C LYS A 434 -24.13 -4.41 15.12
N GLN A 435 -24.50 -3.22 15.56
CA GLN A 435 -25.77 -2.95 16.26
C GLN A 435 -26.99 -3.25 15.38
N ALA A 436 -26.88 -3.03 14.06
CA ALA A 436 -27.90 -3.39 13.07
C ALA A 436 -27.88 -4.88 12.68
N ASN A 437 -27.10 -5.72 13.35
CA ASN A 437 -26.97 -7.15 13.08
C ASN A 437 -26.44 -7.48 11.68
N VAL A 438 -25.61 -6.57 11.12
CA VAL A 438 -24.85 -6.81 9.89
C VAL A 438 -23.67 -7.72 10.19
N ASN A 439 -23.42 -8.71 9.33
CA ASN A 439 -22.27 -9.61 9.46
C ASN A 439 -21.26 -9.50 8.32
N THR A 440 -21.56 -8.71 7.29
CA THR A 440 -20.75 -8.62 6.07
C THR A 440 -20.71 -7.20 5.55
N VAL A 441 -19.55 -6.76 5.09
CA VAL A 441 -19.33 -5.49 4.39
C VAL A 441 -18.83 -5.79 2.98
N ARG A 442 -19.43 -5.16 1.97
CA ARG A 442 -18.84 -5.06 0.64
C ARG A 442 -18.16 -3.69 0.53
N THR A 443 -16.87 -3.70 0.19
CA THR A 443 -16.10 -2.46 0.04
C THR A 443 -16.32 -1.85 -1.33
N SER A 444 -17.56 -1.46 -1.63
CA SER A 444 -17.89 -0.86 -2.92
C SER A 444 -17.26 0.55 -3.02
N HIS A 445 -16.43 0.82 -4.02
CA HIS A 445 -16.00 -0.12 -5.07
C HIS A 445 -14.46 -0.15 -5.14
N TYR A 446 -13.78 -0.16 -4.01
CA TYR A 446 -12.32 -0.06 -3.90
C TYR A 446 -11.83 -0.56 -2.53
N PRO A 447 -10.54 -0.91 -2.40
CA PRO A 447 -9.96 -1.32 -1.12
C PRO A 447 -10.04 -0.21 -0.07
N ARG A 448 -10.30 -0.61 1.17
CA ARG A 448 -10.28 0.28 2.33
C ARG A 448 -8.87 0.44 2.89
N GLN A 449 -8.71 1.40 3.77
CA GLN A 449 -7.48 1.51 4.57
C GLN A 449 -7.30 0.28 5.46
N ALA A 450 -6.05 -0.12 5.70
CA ALA A 450 -5.70 -1.25 6.58
C ALA A 450 -6.38 -1.18 7.96
N LYS A 451 -6.56 0.02 8.50
CA LYS A 451 -7.28 0.31 9.74
C LYS A 451 -8.71 -0.23 9.75
N MET A 452 -9.42 -0.07 8.63
CA MET A 452 -10.82 -0.52 8.52
C MET A 452 -10.91 -2.05 8.53
N TYR A 453 -10.00 -2.73 7.84
CA TYR A 453 -9.93 -4.20 7.88
C TYR A 453 -9.61 -4.72 9.29
N ALA A 454 -8.71 -4.06 10.01
CA ALA A 454 -8.41 -4.40 11.39
C ALA A 454 -9.64 -4.26 12.32
N MET A 455 -10.48 -3.24 12.07
CA MET A 455 -11.77 -3.10 12.77
C MET A 455 -12.75 -4.22 12.37
N PHE A 456 -12.83 -4.60 11.09
CA PHE A 456 -13.67 -5.73 10.66
C PHE A 456 -13.27 -7.04 11.33
N ASP A 457 -11.97 -7.31 11.43
CA ASP A 457 -11.45 -8.47 12.13
C ASP A 457 -11.82 -8.45 13.62
N TYR A 458 -11.67 -7.29 14.27
CA TYR A 458 -11.90 -7.14 15.70
C TYR A 458 -13.38 -7.23 16.08
N TYR A 459 -14.26 -6.58 15.32
CA TYR A 459 -15.70 -6.55 15.59
C TYR A 459 -16.47 -7.72 14.96
N GLY A 460 -15.82 -8.53 14.13
CA GLY A 460 -16.44 -9.71 13.50
C GLY A 460 -17.32 -9.33 12.31
N LEU A 461 -16.74 -8.75 11.28
CA LEU A 461 -17.39 -8.52 10.00
C LEU A 461 -16.67 -9.31 8.90
N TYR A 462 -17.40 -10.10 8.16
CA TYR A 462 -16.89 -10.63 6.90
C TYR A 462 -16.69 -9.48 5.91
N CYS A 463 -15.71 -9.58 5.06
CA CYS A 463 -15.44 -8.56 4.05
C CYS A 463 -15.46 -9.17 2.65
N MET A 464 -16.30 -8.63 1.79
CA MET A 464 -16.22 -8.82 0.35
C MET A 464 -15.41 -7.66 -0.21
N ASN A 465 -14.09 -7.86 -0.28
CA ASN A 465 -13.15 -6.84 -0.70
C ASN A 465 -13.15 -6.71 -2.22
N GLU A 466 -13.22 -5.49 -2.72
CA GLU A 466 -13.12 -5.18 -4.15
C GLU A 466 -11.76 -4.58 -4.48
N ALA A 467 -11.26 -4.92 -5.66
CA ALA A 467 -10.06 -4.30 -6.22
C ALA A 467 -10.38 -2.87 -6.69
N ASP A 468 -9.37 -2.02 -6.78
CA ASP A 468 -9.51 -0.66 -7.30
C ASP A 468 -9.59 -0.65 -8.85
N VAL A 469 -10.45 -1.49 -9.38
CA VAL A 469 -10.69 -1.65 -10.82
C VAL A 469 -12.16 -1.86 -11.06
N GLU A 470 -12.85 -0.80 -11.48
CA GLU A 470 -14.23 -0.86 -11.93
C GLU A 470 -14.45 0.13 -13.07
N CYS A 471 -15.14 -0.31 -14.12
CA CYS A 471 -15.24 0.46 -15.34
C CYS A 471 -16.57 0.22 -16.04
N HIS A 472 -17.63 0.92 -15.63
CA HIS A 472 -18.95 0.78 -16.21
C HIS A 472 -19.04 1.30 -17.66
N ASN A 473 -18.18 2.22 -18.05
CA ASN A 473 -18.28 2.88 -19.35
C ASN A 473 -17.50 2.18 -20.48
N ASN A 474 -16.68 1.22 -20.14
CA ASN A 474 -15.85 0.55 -21.14
C ASN A 474 -16.03 -0.97 -21.12
N HIS A 475 -17.19 -1.42 -21.56
CA HIS A 475 -17.49 -2.85 -21.75
C HIS A 475 -16.59 -3.54 -22.80
N SER A 476 -15.74 -2.77 -23.50
CA SER A 476 -14.84 -3.24 -24.53
C SER A 476 -13.36 -3.25 -24.12
N LEU A 477 -13.02 -3.11 -22.83
CA LEU A 477 -11.62 -3.24 -22.35
C LEU A 477 -10.97 -4.56 -22.79
N SER A 478 -11.77 -5.63 -22.96
CA SER A 478 -11.30 -6.90 -23.52
C SER A 478 -10.84 -6.82 -24.99
N ASN A 479 -11.17 -5.76 -25.69
CA ASN A 479 -10.86 -5.56 -27.13
C ASN A 479 -9.83 -4.44 -27.38
N ASN A 480 -9.36 -3.76 -26.33
CA ASN A 480 -8.25 -2.84 -26.43
C ASN A 480 -6.93 -3.64 -26.36
N PRO A 481 -6.00 -3.41 -27.29
CA PRO A 481 -4.72 -4.10 -27.32
C PRO A 481 -3.87 -3.83 -26.08
#